data_07851db5f1904ab59abbe2d077a9f19d
#
_entry.id   07851db5f1904ab59abbe2d077a9f19d
#
_cell.length_a   1.000
_cell.length_b   1.000
_cell.length_c   1.000
_cell.angle_alpha   90.00
_cell.angle_beta   90.00
_cell.angle_gamma   90.00
#
_symmetry.space_group_name_H-M   'P 1'
#
loop_
_entity.id
_entity.type
_entity.pdbx_description
1 polymer ?
#
loop_
_entity_poly.entity_id
_entity_poly.type
_entity_poly.pdbx_seq_one_letter_code
_entity_poly.pdbx_strand_id
1 'polypeptide(L)'
;MQKDNIEKLFQDVQDNSTMSRRDAIKFMGISPVAAMALSSAGATAAQASSSDVEAHIVVVGGGAGGLMATVRLRSAASNAKITLIAPNEVHLYQPGQVFMAAGLYEESDIQRNNADFIPDDVNWVKDEVVTFDPDNNKVITKGKKEISYDYLVVATGLDYNYEGIEGMTEDLVGQHGISSVYLNDPVAGTARGGVATAQWFKDVRAAAEKASPEAPINVICTQPDTPIKCGGAPQKILYLSDDYLRGNGPVGGADVSKNAKFNFCKKGTKLFGIPSYNKTLIEEITPMYGNITDKFDHILRKIDAAAKVATFENTYTTKGEYDEDLEEYDMITHTEMVEMKYDFIHVVPPMKPAAAVAASKLGWQKGSGKGWLECNKETLQHRRYKNVFGIGDILGIPKGKTGGSARHHGPILTENLIAVMNGKEPKAIFDGYTVCPLKTQYGEIMLAEFDYKGEAPSFPVLDPSRPRWMWWAFDLYMLKAMYWNLMMRGLM
;
A
#
# COMPACT_ATOMS: atom_id res chain seq x y z
N MET A 1 4.01 -33.49 7.80
CA MET A 1 4.04 -33.66 6.33
C MET A 1 5.42 -33.23 5.87
N GLN A 2 6.11 -34.02 5.06
CA GLN A 2 7.46 -33.64 4.57
C GLN A 2 7.30 -32.49 3.56
N LYS A 3 8.30 -31.57 3.50
CA LYS A 3 8.33 -30.38 2.66
C LYS A 3 8.00 -30.69 1.19
N ASP A 4 8.58 -31.77 0.66
CA ASP A 4 8.40 -32.21 -0.73
C ASP A 4 6.95 -32.60 -1.06
N ASN A 5 6.20 -33.15 -0.10
CA ASN A 5 4.78 -33.49 -0.29
C ASN A 5 3.88 -32.25 -0.35
N ILE A 6 4.27 -31.17 0.34
CA ILE A 6 3.54 -29.91 0.32
C ILE A 6 3.80 -29.19 -1.01
N GLU A 7 5.06 -29.14 -1.45
CA GLU A 7 5.42 -28.52 -2.74
C GLU A 7 4.76 -29.25 -3.91
N LYS A 8 4.74 -30.59 -3.88
CA LYS A 8 4.05 -31.38 -4.90
C LYS A 8 2.55 -31.14 -4.92
N LEU A 9 1.90 -31.05 -3.76
CA LEU A 9 0.47 -30.73 -3.67
C LEU A 9 0.16 -29.35 -4.28
N PHE A 10 1.04 -28.35 -4.05
CA PHE A 10 0.86 -27.03 -4.62
C PHE A 10 1.16 -26.99 -6.13
N GLN A 11 2.10 -27.78 -6.62
CA GLN A 11 2.35 -27.93 -8.03
C GLN A 11 1.16 -28.55 -8.74
N ASP A 12 0.59 -29.65 -8.20
CA ASP A 12 -0.60 -30.30 -8.73
C ASP A 12 -1.82 -29.37 -8.81
N VAL A 13 -1.93 -28.42 -7.86
CA VAL A 13 -2.98 -27.40 -7.85
C VAL A 13 -2.70 -26.29 -8.86
N GLN A 14 -1.44 -25.91 -9.07
CA GLN A 14 -1.03 -24.90 -10.03
C GLN A 14 -1.21 -25.39 -11.48
N ASP A 15 -0.90 -26.65 -11.74
CA ASP A 15 -1.04 -27.28 -13.07
C ASP A 15 -2.52 -27.48 -13.48
N ASN A 16 -3.45 -27.46 -12.50
CA ASN A 16 -4.90 -27.51 -12.73
C ASN A 16 -5.52 -26.10 -12.82
N SER A 17 -5.13 -25.31 -13.81
CA SER A 17 -5.56 -23.92 -14.02
C SER A 17 -7.07 -23.71 -14.28
N THR A 18 -7.88 -24.75 -14.23
CA THR A 18 -9.34 -24.71 -14.44
C THR A 18 -10.15 -24.68 -13.14
N MET A 19 -9.51 -24.47 -11.98
CA MET A 19 -10.19 -24.49 -10.70
C MET A 19 -11.21 -23.34 -10.58
N SER A 20 -12.47 -23.69 -10.36
CA SER A 20 -13.53 -22.70 -10.15
C SER A 20 -13.34 -21.95 -8.81
N ARG A 21 -13.93 -20.72 -8.70
CA ARG A 21 -13.99 -19.95 -7.45
C ARG A 21 -14.47 -20.81 -6.26
N ARG A 22 -15.46 -21.68 -6.51
CA ARG A 22 -16.03 -22.57 -5.48
C ARG A 22 -15.03 -23.63 -5.03
N ASP A 23 -14.22 -24.15 -5.95
CA ASP A 23 -13.23 -25.18 -5.64
C ASP A 23 -12.01 -24.58 -4.95
N ALA A 24 -11.60 -23.36 -5.34
CA ALA A 24 -10.57 -22.60 -4.63
C ALA A 24 -10.95 -22.34 -3.16
N ILE A 25 -12.19 -21.94 -2.90
CA ILE A 25 -12.72 -21.74 -1.53
C ILE A 25 -12.77 -23.06 -0.76
N LYS A 26 -13.21 -24.15 -1.38
CA LYS A 26 -13.21 -25.49 -0.75
C LYS A 26 -11.79 -25.96 -0.43
N PHE A 27 -10.86 -25.79 -1.37
CA PHE A 27 -9.46 -26.16 -1.18
C PHE A 27 -8.84 -25.40 0.01
N MET A 28 -9.04 -24.07 0.09
CA MET A 28 -8.56 -23.26 1.21
C MET A 28 -9.27 -23.57 2.54
N GLY A 29 -10.55 -23.94 2.51
CA GLY A 29 -11.32 -24.30 3.72
C GLY A 29 -11.01 -25.68 4.31
N ILE A 30 -10.42 -26.59 3.51
CA ILE A 30 -10.14 -27.99 3.92
C ILE A 30 -8.64 -28.20 4.18
N SER A 31 -7.76 -27.28 3.70
CA SER A 31 -6.33 -27.50 3.76
C SER A 31 -5.72 -27.02 5.09
N PRO A 32 -4.63 -27.67 5.58
CA PRO A 32 -3.81 -27.15 6.68
C PRO A 32 -3.27 -25.74 6.43
N VAL A 33 -3.23 -25.30 5.17
CA VAL A 33 -2.82 -23.95 4.73
C VAL A 33 -3.81 -22.88 5.20
N ALA A 34 -5.12 -23.17 5.15
CA ALA A 34 -6.12 -22.24 5.70
C ALA A 34 -6.02 -22.15 7.23
N ALA A 35 -5.74 -23.26 7.91
CA ALA A 35 -5.52 -23.28 9.35
C ALA A 35 -4.22 -22.53 9.73
N MET A 36 -3.14 -22.65 8.93
CA MET A 36 -1.90 -21.89 9.13
C MET A 36 -2.06 -20.41 8.73
N ALA A 37 -2.79 -20.09 7.66
CA ALA A 37 -3.12 -18.70 7.32
C ALA A 37 -3.96 -18.03 8.42
N LEU A 38 -4.88 -18.76 9.02
CA LEU A 38 -5.65 -18.30 10.18
C LEU A 38 -4.77 -18.23 11.45
N SER A 39 -3.80 -19.13 11.62
CA SER A 39 -2.89 -19.12 12.79
C SER A 39 -1.75 -18.11 12.64
N SER A 40 -1.25 -17.84 11.44
CA SER A 40 -0.32 -16.74 11.17
C SER A 40 -1.04 -15.37 11.11
N ALA A 41 -2.33 -15.37 10.78
CA ALA A 41 -3.23 -14.24 11.00
C ALA A 41 -3.59 -14.07 12.49
N GLY A 42 -3.56 -15.15 13.24
CA GLY A 42 -3.72 -15.25 14.67
C GLY A 42 -2.38 -15.36 15.37
N ALA A 43 -1.46 -14.42 15.16
CA ALA A 43 -0.48 -14.14 16.20
C ALA A 43 -1.29 -13.79 17.43
N THR A 44 -1.47 -14.83 18.27
CA THR A 44 -2.07 -14.76 19.60
C THR A 44 -3.19 -13.71 19.72
N ALA A 45 -4.43 -14.15 19.72
CA ALA A 45 -5.40 -13.54 20.61
C ALA A 45 -4.87 -13.77 22.04
N ALA A 46 -3.75 -13.12 22.36
CA ALA A 46 -3.40 -12.81 23.70
C ALA A 46 -4.64 -12.07 24.21
N GLN A 47 -5.22 -12.59 25.26
CA GLN A 47 -6.38 -12.01 25.91
C GLN A 47 -6.07 -10.52 26.07
N ALA A 48 -6.70 -9.69 25.23
CA ALA A 48 -6.32 -8.28 25.11
C ALA A 48 -6.38 -7.69 26.51
N SER A 49 -5.31 -7.08 26.97
CA SER A 49 -5.30 -6.37 28.25
C SER A 49 -6.51 -5.45 28.28
N SER A 50 -7.28 -5.46 29.34
CA SER A 50 -8.43 -4.57 29.49
C SER A 50 -8.10 -3.45 30.46
N SER A 51 -8.84 -2.36 30.36
CA SER A 51 -8.77 -1.24 31.31
C SER A 51 -10.17 -0.78 31.68
N ASP A 52 -10.38 -0.57 32.97
CA ASP A 52 -11.59 0.03 33.54
C ASP A 52 -11.37 1.52 33.86
N VAL A 53 -10.27 2.10 33.46
CA VAL A 53 -9.93 3.51 33.66
C VAL A 53 -10.91 4.39 32.92
N GLU A 54 -11.56 5.32 33.59
CA GLU A 54 -12.33 6.38 32.97
C GLU A 54 -11.37 7.35 32.25
N ALA A 55 -11.49 7.45 30.94
CA ALA A 55 -10.67 8.31 30.12
C ALA A 55 -11.38 8.68 28.82
N HIS A 56 -10.96 9.77 28.19
CA HIS A 56 -11.41 10.15 26.85
C HIS A 56 -10.34 9.80 25.82
N ILE A 57 -10.61 8.80 25.00
CA ILE A 57 -9.76 8.41 23.87
C ILE A 57 -10.29 9.07 22.61
N VAL A 58 -9.45 9.83 21.92
CA VAL A 58 -9.77 10.41 20.60
C VAL A 58 -8.98 9.68 19.53
N VAL A 59 -9.68 9.18 18.51
CA VAL A 59 -9.11 8.56 17.31
C VAL A 59 -9.34 9.50 16.13
N VAL A 60 -8.27 9.87 15.42
CA VAL A 60 -8.34 10.78 14.26
C VAL A 60 -8.05 10.03 12.99
N GLY A 61 -9.08 9.88 12.15
CA GLY A 61 -9.03 9.22 10.85
C GLY A 61 -9.94 7.99 10.75
N GLY A 62 -10.79 7.94 9.73
CA GLY A 62 -11.79 6.89 9.46
C GLY A 62 -11.35 5.85 8.42
N GLY A 63 -10.03 5.72 8.18
CA GLY A 63 -9.47 4.68 7.34
C GLY A 63 -9.29 3.34 8.08
N ALA A 64 -8.64 2.38 7.41
CA ALA A 64 -8.44 1.02 7.94
C ALA A 64 -7.84 0.99 9.35
N GLY A 65 -6.79 1.79 9.58
CA GLY A 65 -6.15 1.83 10.88
C GLY A 65 -7.02 2.43 11.97
N GLY A 66 -7.70 3.55 11.67
CA GLY A 66 -8.52 4.27 12.65
C GLY A 66 -9.78 3.50 13.05
N LEU A 67 -10.52 2.94 12.10
CA LEU A 67 -11.71 2.12 12.41
C LEU A 67 -11.32 0.88 13.22
N MET A 68 -10.28 0.15 12.78
CA MET A 68 -9.81 -1.03 13.51
C MET A 68 -9.37 -0.66 14.93
N ALA A 69 -8.62 0.43 15.12
CA ALA A 69 -8.21 0.91 16.44
C ALA A 69 -9.43 1.27 17.30
N THR A 70 -10.43 1.97 16.73
CA THR A 70 -11.67 2.34 17.42
C THR A 70 -12.40 1.12 17.98
N VAL A 71 -12.63 0.11 17.13
CA VAL A 71 -13.33 -1.12 17.53
C VAL A 71 -12.55 -1.89 18.59
N ARG A 72 -11.25 -2.06 18.43
CA ARG A 72 -10.40 -2.76 19.40
C ARG A 72 -10.33 -2.03 20.73
N LEU A 73 -10.16 -0.72 20.73
CA LEU A 73 -10.13 0.09 21.94
C LEU A 73 -11.48 0.07 22.65
N ARG A 74 -12.61 0.10 21.91
CA ARG A 74 -13.93 -0.04 22.54
C ARG A 74 -14.08 -1.35 23.28
N SER A 75 -13.58 -2.46 22.69
CA SER A 75 -13.61 -3.77 23.35
C SER A 75 -12.68 -3.88 24.55
N ALA A 76 -11.55 -3.15 24.55
CA ALA A 76 -10.51 -3.26 25.57
C ALA A 76 -10.65 -2.24 26.72
N ALA A 77 -11.35 -1.12 26.52
CA ALA A 77 -11.50 -0.03 27.49
C ALA A 77 -12.99 0.25 27.75
N SER A 78 -13.60 -0.56 28.62
CA SER A 78 -15.06 -0.58 28.87
C SER A 78 -15.61 0.76 29.37
N ASN A 79 -14.88 1.44 30.25
CA ASN A 79 -15.29 2.70 30.88
C ASN A 79 -14.78 3.96 30.14
N ALA A 80 -13.99 3.78 29.07
CA ALA A 80 -13.50 4.92 28.31
C ALA A 80 -14.58 5.50 27.38
N LYS A 81 -14.67 6.83 27.34
CA LYS A 81 -15.37 7.53 26.26
C LYS A 81 -14.48 7.49 25.02
N ILE A 82 -15.02 7.06 23.89
CA ILE A 82 -14.29 7.06 22.61
C ILE A 82 -14.93 8.03 21.64
N THR A 83 -14.13 8.90 21.05
CA THR A 83 -14.52 9.79 19.96
C THR A 83 -13.70 9.46 18.70
N LEU A 84 -14.37 9.07 17.64
CA LEU A 84 -13.78 8.97 16.31
C LEU A 84 -14.03 10.27 15.54
N ILE A 85 -12.98 10.90 15.02
CA ILE A 85 -13.11 12.10 14.17
C ILE A 85 -12.71 11.69 12.74
N ALA A 86 -13.68 11.66 11.85
CA ALA A 86 -13.49 11.24 10.47
C ALA A 86 -14.59 11.83 9.57
N PRO A 87 -14.24 12.51 8.47
CA PRO A 87 -15.22 13.10 7.56
C PRO A 87 -15.89 12.08 6.64
N ASN A 88 -15.21 10.95 6.37
CA ASN A 88 -15.66 9.98 5.37
C ASN A 88 -16.75 9.05 5.90
N GLU A 89 -17.85 9.00 5.16
CA GLU A 89 -18.96 8.07 5.43
C GLU A 89 -18.77 6.73 4.72
N VAL A 90 -18.02 6.72 3.62
CA VAL A 90 -17.71 5.52 2.86
C VAL A 90 -16.28 5.07 3.14
N HIS A 91 -16.14 3.78 3.37
CA HIS A 91 -14.86 3.11 3.54
C HIS A 91 -14.45 2.41 2.25
N LEU A 92 -13.20 2.64 1.83
CA LEU A 92 -12.62 2.00 0.66
C LEU A 92 -11.63 0.90 1.06
N TYR A 93 -11.84 -0.31 0.57
CA TYR A 93 -10.83 -1.36 0.56
C TYR A 93 -9.79 -1.06 -0.52
N GLN A 94 -8.82 -0.18 -0.20
CA GLN A 94 -7.87 0.35 -1.17
C GLN A 94 -7.04 -0.71 -1.93
N PRO A 95 -6.62 -1.87 -1.35
CA PRO A 95 -5.97 -2.93 -2.11
C PRO A 95 -6.78 -3.44 -3.30
N GLY A 96 -8.10 -3.33 -3.24
CA GLY A 96 -9.02 -3.72 -4.30
C GLY A 96 -8.96 -2.82 -5.55
N GLN A 97 -8.41 -1.60 -5.47
CA GLN A 97 -8.31 -0.71 -6.63
C GLN A 97 -7.45 -1.30 -7.76
N VAL A 98 -6.42 -2.09 -7.42
CA VAL A 98 -5.60 -2.81 -8.42
C VAL A 98 -6.42 -3.89 -9.12
N PHE A 99 -7.31 -4.60 -8.41
CA PHE A 99 -8.21 -5.57 -9.01
C PHE A 99 -9.32 -4.92 -9.84
N MET A 100 -9.76 -3.69 -9.46
CA MET A 100 -10.65 -2.89 -10.31
C MET A 100 -9.95 -2.53 -11.63
N ALA A 101 -8.73 -2.01 -11.57
CA ALA A 101 -7.93 -1.70 -12.74
C ALA A 101 -7.78 -2.92 -13.67
N ALA A 102 -7.60 -4.10 -13.08
CA ALA A 102 -7.50 -5.37 -13.79
C ALA A 102 -8.85 -5.96 -14.26
N GLY A 103 -9.97 -5.27 -14.04
CA GLY A 103 -11.31 -5.72 -14.45
C GLY A 103 -11.89 -6.87 -13.63
N LEU A 104 -11.39 -7.10 -12.42
CA LEU A 104 -11.79 -8.24 -11.55
C LEU A 104 -12.71 -7.84 -10.40
N TYR A 105 -12.76 -6.55 -10.06
CA TYR A 105 -13.68 -5.97 -9.09
C TYR A 105 -14.43 -4.80 -9.68
N GLU A 106 -15.66 -4.63 -9.23
CA GLU A 106 -16.44 -3.40 -9.41
C GLU A 106 -16.22 -2.46 -8.21
N GLU A 107 -16.57 -1.18 -8.34
CA GLU A 107 -16.42 -0.20 -7.26
C GLU A 107 -17.20 -0.61 -5.99
N SER A 108 -18.41 -1.16 -6.16
CA SER A 108 -19.23 -1.68 -5.07
C SER A 108 -18.59 -2.84 -4.29
N ASP A 109 -17.65 -3.57 -4.90
CA ASP A 109 -16.91 -4.63 -4.22
C ASP A 109 -15.99 -4.12 -3.12
N ILE A 110 -15.50 -2.90 -3.27
CA ILE A 110 -14.48 -2.30 -2.39
C ILE A 110 -15.03 -1.19 -1.49
N GLN A 111 -16.32 -0.93 -1.53
CA GLN A 111 -16.99 0.08 -0.72
C GLN A 111 -17.88 -0.52 0.36
N ARG A 112 -17.91 0.08 1.54
CA ARG A 112 -18.86 -0.17 2.64
C ARG A 112 -19.08 1.14 3.39
N ASN A 113 -20.17 1.26 4.15
CA ASN A 113 -20.39 2.41 5.03
C ASN A 113 -19.52 2.29 6.28
N ASN A 114 -18.87 3.38 6.69
CA ASN A 114 -18.14 3.42 7.96
C ASN A 114 -19.04 3.11 9.16
N ALA A 115 -20.30 3.55 9.09
CA ALA A 115 -21.30 3.29 10.13
C ALA A 115 -21.49 1.78 10.43
N ASP A 116 -21.26 0.90 9.44
CA ASP A 116 -21.40 -0.56 9.63
C ASP A 116 -20.35 -1.15 10.58
N PHE A 117 -19.29 -0.40 10.86
CA PHE A 117 -18.14 -0.83 11.67
C PHE A 117 -17.99 -0.05 12.98
N ILE A 118 -18.53 1.16 13.07
CA ILE A 118 -18.40 2.01 14.26
C ILE A 118 -19.37 1.49 15.34
N PRO A 119 -18.89 1.13 16.55
CA PRO A 119 -19.79 0.76 17.66
C PRO A 119 -20.76 1.87 18.03
N ASP A 120 -21.99 1.52 18.41
CA ASP A 120 -23.10 2.46 18.68
C ASP A 120 -22.79 3.49 19.78
N ASP A 121 -21.95 3.13 20.73
CA ASP A 121 -21.56 3.98 21.87
C ASP A 121 -20.28 4.81 21.61
N VAL A 122 -19.73 4.75 20.41
CA VAL A 122 -18.63 5.61 19.95
C VAL A 122 -19.19 6.92 19.39
N ASN A 123 -18.70 8.04 19.91
CA ASN A 123 -19.07 9.36 19.39
C ASN A 123 -18.36 9.62 18.05
N TRP A 124 -19.06 9.49 16.93
CA TRP A 124 -18.51 9.79 15.61
C TRP A 124 -18.72 11.27 15.26
N VAL A 125 -17.61 12.00 15.15
CA VAL A 125 -17.58 13.39 14.67
C VAL A 125 -17.22 13.39 13.17
N LYS A 126 -18.20 13.67 12.31
CA LYS A 126 -18.05 13.73 10.86
C LYS A 126 -17.38 15.05 10.44
N ASP A 127 -16.11 15.20 10.79
CA ASP A 127 -15.31 16.40 10.52
C ASP A 127 -13.84 16.03 10.35
N GLU A 128 -13.03 16.96 9.85
CA GLU A 128 -11.61 16.82 9.63
C GLU A 128 -10.81 17.55 10.70
N VAL A 129 -9.79 16.91 11.28
CA VAL A 129 -8.87 17.58 12.19
C VAL A 129 -7.85 18.39 11.38
N VAL A 130 -7.81 19.70 11.64
CA VAL A 130 -6.89 20.65 11.01
C VAL A 130 -5.76 21.12 11.92
N THR A 131 -5.90 20.93 13.24
CA THR A 131 -4.86 21.28 14.22
C THR A 131 -4.75 20.23 15.32
N PHE A 132 -3.52 19.79 15.57
CA PHE A 132 -3.14 19.02 16.74
C PHE A 132 -2.39 19.91 17.71
N ASP A 133 -2.89 20.04 18.95
CA ASP A 133 -2.26 20.77 20.04
C ASP A 133 -1.94 19.79 21.19
N PRO A 134 -0.83 19.04 21.05
CA PRO A 134 -0.50 18.00 22.04
C PRO A 134 -0.04 18.55 23.39
N ASP A 135 0.39 19.79 23.47
CA ASP A 135 0.78 20.40 24.76
C ASP A 135 -0.44 20.67 25.65
N ASN A 136 -1.61 20.89 25.04
CA ASN A 136 -2.88 21.12 25.74
C ASN A 136 -3.84 19.92 25.63
N ASN A 137 -3.38 18.77 25.12
CA ASN A 137 -4.15 17.54 24.91
C ASN A 137 -5.48 17.78 24.17
N LYS A 138 -5.45 18.51 23.07
CA LYS A 138 -6.63 18.80 22.26
C LYS A 138 -6.37 18.76 20.75
N VAL A 139 -7.44 18.53 20.02
CA VAL A 139 -7.48 18.67 18.55
C VAL A 139 -8.56 19.69 18.18
N ILE A 140 -8.35 20.37 17.04
CA ILE A 140 -9.33 21.33 16.51
C ILE A 140 -9.73 20.86 15.11
N THR A 141 -11.03 20.80 14.88
CA THR A 141 -11.61 20.40 13.59
C THR A 141 -11.76 21.58 12.66
N LYS A 142 -11.97 21.29 11.38
CA LYS A 142 -12.26 22.28 10.33
C LYS A 142 -13.51 23.11 10.64
N GLY A 143 -14.50 22.49 11.26
CA GLY A 143 -15.67 23.16 11.83
C GLY A 143 -15.44 23.95 13.12
N LYS A 144 -14.16 24.15 13.52
CA LYS A 144 -13.72 24.90 14.71
C LYS A 144 -14.15 24.29 16.05
N LYS A 145 -14.47 23.01 16.09
CA LYS A 145 -14.77 22.29 17.32
C LYS A 145 -13.47 21.91 18.01
N GLU A 146 -13.27 22.32 19.25
CA GLU A 146 -12.19 21.87 20.12
C GLU A 146 -12.61 20.59 20.83
N ILE A 147 -11.77 19.55 20.79
CA ILE A 147 -12.00 18.26 21.42
C ILE A 147 -10.76 17.92 22.25
N SER A 148 -10.92 17.89 23.56
CA SER A 148 -9.87 17.47 24.49
C SER A 148 -9.81 15.96 24.60
N TYR A 149 -8.64 15.42 24.93
CA TYR A 149 -8.42 13.98 25.10
C TYR A 149 -7.50 13.69 26.29
N ASP A 150 -7.66 12.53 26.88
CA ASP A 150 -6.67 11.93 27.75
C ASP A 150 -5.65 11.14 26.93
N TYR A 151 -6.14 10.41 25.89
CA TYR A 151 -5.33 9.64 24.96
C TYR A 151 -5.71 9.94 23.51
N LEU A 152 -4.71 10.00 22.64
CA LEU A 152 -4.88 10.30 21.21
C LEU A 152 -4.32 9.17 20.34
N VAL A 153 -5.11 8.73 19.37
CA VAL A 153 -4.66 7.85 18.29
C VAL A 153 -4.69 8.61 16.96
N VAL A 154 -3.54 8.77 16.33
CA VAL A 154 -3.40 9.42 15.03
C VAL A 154 -3.40 8.37 13.93
N ALA A 155 -4.42 8.38 13.09
CA ALA A 155 -4.66 7.41 12.00
C ALA A 155 -5.03 8.11 10.67
N THR A 156 -4.48 9.30 10.45
CA THR A 156 -4.83 10.18 9.32
C THR A 156 -4.40 9.68 7.94
N GLY A 157 -3.55 8.64 7.89
CA GLY A 157 -2.99 8.17 6.63
C GLY A 157 -1.95 9.12 6.04
N LEU A 158 -1.97 9.27 4.72
CA LEU A 158 -1.05 10.12 3.98
C LEU A 158 -1.79 10.88 2.86
N ASP A 159 -1.15 11.94 2.36
CA ASP A 159 -1.67 12.75 1.25
C ASP A 159 -0.90 12.45 -0.05
N TYR A 160 -1.61 12.51 -1.18
CA TYR A 160 -1.01 12.44 -2.51
C TYR A 160 -0.60 13.85 -2.97
N ASN A 161 0.58 13.98 -3.52
CA ASN A 161 1.13 15.24 -3.97
C ASN A 161 1.25 15.28 -5.50
N TYR A 162 0.12 15.24 -6.21
CA TYR A 162 0.13 15.32 -7.68
C TYR A 162 0.79 16.61 -8.17
N GLU A 163 0.55 17.72 -7.50
CA GLU A 163 1.16 19.03 -7.80
C GLU A 163 2.68 19.10 -7.57
N GLY A 164 3.23 18.09 -6.89
CA GLY A 164 4.68 17.89 -6.77
C GLY A 164 5.36 17.47 -8.08
N ILE A 165 4.57 17.18 -9.11
CA ILE A 165 4.99 16.95 -10.49
C ILE A 165 4.48 18.14 -11.30
N GLU A 166 5.40 18.94 -11.88
CA GLU A 166 5.02 20.15 -12.64
C GLU A 166 4.05 19.78 -13.78
N GLY A 167 2.96 20.51 -13.89
CA GLY A 167 1.90 20.29 -14.89
C GLY A 167 0.95 19.12 -14.61
N MET A 168 1.11 18.40 -13.48
CA MET A 168 0.19 17.32 -13.08
C MET A 168 -0.80 17.81 -12.04
N THR A 169 -2.08 17.48 -12.24
CA THR A 169 -3.16 17.69 -11.27
C THR A 169 -4.03 16.43 -11.18
N GLU A 170 -4.84 16.34 -10.14
CA GLU A 170 -5.79 15.21 -9.98
C GLU A 170 -6.81 15.13 -11.12
N ASP A 171 -7.20 16.27 -11.70
CA ASP A 171 -8.18 16.32 -12.78
C ASP A 171 -7.65 15.74 -14.10
N LEU A 172 -6.34 15.64 -14.27
CA LEU A 172 -5.74 15.01 -15.44
C LEU A 172 -5.81 13.47 -15.41
N VAL A 173 -6.13 12.88 -14.26
CA VAL A 173 -6.29 11.42 -14.15
C VAL A 173 -7.56 11.00 -14.90
N GLY A 174 -7.39 10.15 -15.90
CA GLY A 174 -8.42 9.74 -16.86
C GLY A 174 -8.43 10.55 -18.15
N GLN A 175 -7.51 11.52 -18.31
CA GLN A 175 -7.42 12.37 -19.51
C GLN A 175 -6.02 12.25 -20.14
N HIS A 176 -5.89 12.57 -21.43
CA HIS A 176 -4.62 12.60 -22.16
C HIS A 176 -3.76 11.31 -22.07
N GLY A 177 -4.38 10.16 -21.81
CA GLY A 177 -3.67 8.89 -21.59
C GLY A 177 -3.04 8.76 -20.19
N ILE A 178 -3.35 9.66 -19.27
CA ILE A 178 -2.82 9.65 -17.89
C ILE A 178 -3.74 8.82 -17.00
N SER A 179 -3.17 7.94 -16.18
CA SER A 179 -3.90 7.26 -15.10
C SER A 179 -3.11 7.26 -13.80
N SER A 180 -3.79 6.99 -12.70
CA SER A 180 -3.19 6.79 -11.39
C SER A 180 -4.13 5.96 -10.51
N VAL A 181 -3.76 4.74 -10.20
CA VAL A 181 -4.58 3.84 -9.36
C VAL A 181 -4.75 4.34 -7.92
N TYR A 182 -3.91 5.30 -7.51
CA TYR A 182 -3.93 5.82 -6.13
C TYR A 182 -5.01 6.85 -5.87
N LEU A 183 -5.49 7.56 -6.91
CA LEU A 183 -6.46 8.64 -6.73
C LEU A 183 -7.77 8.09 -6.16
N ASN A 184 -8.15 8.60 -5.01
CA ASN A 184 -9.46 8.36 -4.42
C ASN A 184 -9.94 9.63 -3.74
N ASP A 185 -11.27 9.78 -3.64
CA ASP A 185 -11.88 10.80 -2.80
C ASP A 185 -12.37 10.11 -1.51
N PRO A 186 -11.64 10.26 -0.40
CA PRO A 186 -12.01 9.59 0.83
C PRO A 186 -13.30 10.15 1.44
N VAL A 187 -13.68 11.39 1.12
CA VAL A 187 -14.91 12.02 1.63
C VAL A 187 -16.11 11.57 0.82
N ALA A 188 -16.05 11.69 -0.51
CA ALA A 188 -17.10 11.18 -1.40
C ALA A 188 -17.13 9.66 -1.50
N GLY A 189 -16.07 8.99 -1.05
CA GLY A 189 -15.97 7.54 -1.04
C GLY A 189 -15.81 6.90 -2.41
N THR A 190 -15.29 7.65 -3.39
CA THR A 190 -15.11 7.15 -4.76
C THR A 190 -13.68 6.68 -5.00
N ALA A 191 -13.55 5.54 -5.69
CA ALA A 191 -12.27 4.97 -6.12
C ALA A 191 -11.89 5.50 -7.53
N ARG A 192 -11.84 6.84 -7.70
CA ARG A 192 -11.59 7.51 -9.00
C ARG A 192 -10.39 6.90 -9.74
N GLY A 193 -9.29 6.63 -9.04
CA GLY A 193 -8.09 6.05 -9.63
C GLY A 193 -8.28 4.62 -10.12
N GLY A 194 -9.00 3.79 -9.37
CA GLY A 194 -9.35 2.44 -9.80
C GLY A 194 -10.19 2.43 -11.07
N VAL A 195 -11.24 3.28 -11.12
CA VAL A 195 -12.12 3.45 -12.29
C VAL A 195 -11.33 3.97 -13.49
N ALA A 196 -10.54 5.05 -13.31
CA ALA A 196 -9.75 5.64 -14.38
C ALA A 196 -8.69 4.66 -14.92
N THR A 197 -8.06 3.87 -14.05
CA THR A 197 -7.04 2.90 -14.48
C THR A 197 -7.68 1.68 -15.16
N ALA A 198 -8.88 1.26 -14.78
CA ALA A 198 -9.63 0.23 -15.51
C ALA A 198 -9.97 0.67 -16.95
N GLN A 199 -10.38 1.92 -17.13
CA GLN A 199 -10.60 2.48 -18.46
C GLN A 199 -9.27 2.62 -19.22
N TRP A 200 -8.21 3.05 -18.56
CA TRP A 200 -6.87 3.15 -19.14
C TRP A 200 -6.36 1.79 -19.67
N PHE A 201 -6.59 0.66 -18.99
CA PHE A 201 -6.25 -0.68 -19.50
C PHE A 201 -6.95 -0.95 -20.85
N LYS A 202 -8.23 -0.62 -20.95
CA LYS A 202 -9.02 -0.78 -22.18
C LYS A 202 -8.49 0.12 -23.30
N ASP A 203 -8.17 1.37 -22.99
CA ASP A 203 -7.66 2.36 -23.96
C ASP A 203 -6.27 1.98 -24.48
N VAL A 204 -5.37 1.52 -23.58
CA VAL A 204 -4.05 0.99 -23.95
C VAL A 204 -4.20 -0.19 -24.91
N ARG A 205 -5.09 -1.14 -24.62
CA ARG A 205 -5.36 -2.29 -25.48
C ARG A 205 -5.92 -1.85 -26.83
N ALA A 206 -6.93 -0.98 -26.85
CA ALA A 206 -7.54 -0.50 -28.09
C ALA A 206 -6.55 0.28 -28.98
N ALA A 207 -5.56 0.96 -28.39
CA ALA A 207 -4.47 1.59 -29.10
C ALA A 207 -3.46 0.56 -29.65
N ALA A 208 -3.10 -0.43 -28.85
CA ALA A 208 -2.19 -1.51 -29.26
C ALA A 208 -2.79 -2.37 -30.41
N GLU A 209 -4.10 -2.60 -30.43
CA GLU A 209 -4.81 -3.28 -31.52
C GLU A 209 -4.71 -2.55 -32.87
N LYS A 210 -4.50 -1.22 -32.84
CA LYS A 210 -4.33 -0.38 -34.04
C LYS A 210 -2.87 -0.14 -34.42
N ALA A 211 -1.95 -0.44 -33.51
CA ALA A 211 -0.51 -0.28 -33.70
C ALA A 211 0.10 -1.55 -34.31
N SER A 212 1.42 -1.51 -34.58
CA SER A 212 2.17 -2.68 -35.05
C SER A 212 3.48 -2.81 -34.26
N PRO A 213 4.18 -3.96 -34.36
CA PRO A 213 5.49 -4.12 -33.72
C PRO A 213 6.56 -3.14 -34.26
N GLU A 214 6.41 -2.63 -35.48
CA GLU A 214 7.33 -1.65 -36.10
C GLU A 214 7.03 -0.22 -35.61
N ALA A 215 5.79 0.05 -35.20
CA ALA A 215 5.34 1.33 -34.69
C ALA A 215 4.49 1.13 -33.42
N PRO A 216 5.11 0.62 -32.33
CA PRO A 216 4.39 0.32 -31.09
C PRO A 216 4.01 1.59 -30.33
N ILE A 217 2.94 1.52 -29.55
CA ILE A 217 2.61 2.58 -28.58
C ILE A 217 3.64 2.62 -27.44
N ASN A 218 3.86 3.81 -26.89
CA ASN A 218 4.73 4.04 -25.74
C ASN A 218 3.91 4.15 -24.46
N VAL A 219 4.13 3.24 -23.53
CA VAL A 219 3.50 3.20 -22.23
C VAL A 219 4.54 3.46 -21.13
N ILE A 220 4.30 4.41 -20.25
CA ILE A 220 5.19 4.70 -19.13
C ILE A 220 4.48 4.38 -17.82
N CYS A 221 5.17 3.66 -16.92
CA CYS A 221 4.76 3.49 -15.53
C CYS A 221 5.81 4.11 -14.62
N THR A 222 5.38 4.85 -13.60
CA THR A 222 6.31 5.61 -12.75
C THR A 222 6.26 5.17 -11.30
N GLN A 223 7.36 5.41 -10.57
CA GLN A 223 7.44 5.35 -9.11
C GLN A 223 8.30 6.53 -8.61
N PRO A 224 7.81 7.36 -7.68
CA PRO A 224 8.53 8.52 -7.18
C PRO A 224 9.70 8.13 -6.28
N ASP A 225 10.52 9.12 -5.93
CA ASP A 225 11.64 9.02 -4.99
C ASP A 225 11.24 9.22 -3.52
N THR A 226 9.97 9.48 -3.25
CA THR A 226 9.42 9.57 -1.89
C THR A 226 8.98 8.22 -1.36
N PRO A 227 8.87 8.03 -0.03
CA PRO A 227 8.17 6.87 0.53
C PRO A 227 6.74 6.79 0.02
N ILE A 228 6.33 5.62 -0.47
CA ILE A 228 4.95 5.36 -0.92
C ILE A 228 4.30 4.26 -0.10
N LYS A 229 2.98 4.31 0.01
CA LYS A 229 2.23 3.17 0.53
C LYS A 229 2.21 2.05 -0.50
N CYS A 230 2.26 0.80 -0.06
CA CYS A 230 2.24 -0.37 -0.93
C CYS A 230 3.26 -0.27 -2.07
N GLY A 231 4.55 -0.25 -1.72
CA GLY A 231 5.67 0.01 -2.65
C GLY A 231 5.73 -0.87 -3.91
N GLY A 232 5.04 -2.01 -3.94
CA GLY A 232 4.90 -2.85 -5.12
C GLY A 232 3.69 -2.51 -6.02
N ALA A 233 2.81 -1.57 -5.64
CA ALA A 233 1.62 -1.28 -6.44
C ALA A 233 1.93 -0.72 -7.85
N PRO A 234 2.94 0.12 -8.06
CA PRO A 234 3.34 0.56 -9.41
C PRO A 234 3.66 -0.60 -10.34
N GLN A 235 4.40 -1.59 -9.85
CA GLN A 235 4.76 -2.79 -10.62
C GLN A 235 3.55 -3.69 -10.90
N LYS A 236 2.58 -3.75 -9.98
CA LYS A 236 1.34 -4.50 -10.22
C LYS A 236 0.57 -3.96 -11.42
N ILE A 237 0.47 -2.64 -11.56
CA ILE A 237 -0.17 -2.01 -12.73
C ILE A 237 0.63 -2.26 -13.99
N LEU A 238 1.96 -2.13 -13.93
CA LEU A 238 2.86 -2.43 -15.05
C LEU A 238 2.63 -3.85 -15.59
N TYR A 239 2.79 -4.87 -14.75
CA TYR A 239 2.70 -6.26 -15.17
C TYR A 239 1.27 -6.65 -15.60
N LEU A 240 0.25 -6.26 -14.83
CA LEU A 240 -1.12 -6.58 -15.19
C LEU A 240 -1.60 -5.87 -16.46
N SER A 241 -1.11 -4.65 -16.74
CA SER A 241 -1.47 -3.95 -17.99
C SER A 241 -0.84 -4.59 -19.22
N ASP A 242 0.40 -5.05 -19.13
CA ASP A 242 1.02 -5.82 -20.22
C ASP A 242 0.34 -7.17 -20.41
N ASP A 243 0.09 -7.87 -19.32
CA ASP A 243 -0.58 -9.18 -19.34
C ASP A 243 -2.02 -9.09 -19.88
N TYR A 244 -2.70 -7.96 -19.65
CA TYR A 244 -3.98 -7.64 -20.26
C TYR A 244 -3.87 -7.51 -21.79
N LEU A 245 -2.76 -6.98 -22.32
CA LEU A 245 -2.50 -6.94 -23.77
C LEU A 245 -2.26 -8.33 -24.36
N ARG A 246 -1.77 -9.29 -23.57
CA ARG A 246 -1.59 -10.69 -23.98
C ARG A 246 -2.90 -11.45 -24.08
N GLY A 247 -4.03 -10.83 -23.71
CA GLY A 247 -5.35 -11.45 -23.70
C GLY A 247 -5.63 -12.25 -22.43
N ASN A 248 -4.80 -12.09 -21.39
CA ASN A 248 -5.03 -12.73 -20.11
C ASN A 248 -6.06 -11.96 -19.25
N GLY A 249 -6.58 -12.61 -18.21
CA GLY A 249 -7.62 -12.05 -17.36
C GLY A 249 -9.00 -11.99 -18.02
N PRO A 250 -9.87 -11.06 -17.60
CA PRO A 250 -11.27 -11.02 -18.05
C PRO A 250 -11.47 -10.54 -19.50
N VAL A 251 -10.45 -9.91 -20.10
CA VAL A 251 -10.56 -9.35 -21.45
C VAL A 251 -10.59 -10.42 -22.52
N GLY A 252 -9.77 -11.48 -22.38
CA GLY A 252 -9.54 -12.46 -23.42
C GLY A 252 -8.99 -11.87 -24.72
N GLY A 253 -9.03 -12.67 -25.80
CA GLY A 253 -8.69 -12.20 -27.15
C GLY A 253 -7.24 -12.43 -27.54
N ALA A 254 -6.84 -11.84 -28.70
CA ALA A 254 -5.51 -12.03 -29.25
C ALA A 254 -4.42 -11.30 -28.43
N ASP A 255 -3.21 -11.85 -28.44
CA ASP A 255 -2.02 -11.19 -27.91
C ASP A 255 -1.59 -10.02 -28.81
N VAL A 256 -1.66 -8.80 -28.28
CA VAL A 256 -1.25 -7.55 -28.94
C VAL A 256 -0.09 -6.87 -28.20
N SER A 257 0.54 -7.54 -27.24
CA SER A 257 1.58 -6.97 -26.38
C SER A 257 2.81 -6.49 -27.15
N LYS A 258 3.13 -7.13 -28.28
CA LYS A 258 4.24 -6.73 -29.16
C LYS A 258 4.05 -5.33 -29.78
N ASN A 259 2.82 -4.82 -29.79
CA ASN A 259 2.48 -3.50 -30.33
C ASN A 259 2.60 -2.39 -29.25
N ALA A 260 3.14 -2.71 -28.07
CA ALA A 260 3.36 -1.76 -26.99
C ALA A 260 4.78 -1.89 -26.41
N LYS A 261 5.40 -0.76 -26.08
CA LYS A 261 6.65 -0.68 -25.32
C LYS A 261 6.38 -0.06 -23.96
N PHE A 262 6.73 -0.78 -22.91
CA PHE A 262 6.60 -0.32 -21.55
C PHE A 262 7.94 0.18 -21.00
N ASN A 263 7.92 1.32 -20.35
CA ASN A 263 9.04 1.86 -19.60
C ASN A 263 8.64 2.00 -18.13
N PHE A 264 9.38 1.35 -17.24
CA PHE A 264 9.18 1.51 -15.79
C PHE A 264 10.23 2.44 -15.22
N CYS A 265 9.83 3.69 -14.92
CA CYS A 265 10.71 4.75 -14.46
C CYS A 265 10.67 4.87 -12.94
N LYS A 266 11.82 4.74 -12.27
CA LYS A 266 11.91 4.78 -10.80
C LYS A 266 13.30 5.14 -10.31
N LYS A 267 13.40 5.56 -9.03
CA LYS A 267 14.68 5.78 -8.35
C LYS A 267 15.38 4.49 -7.97
N GLY A 268 16.72 4.53 -7.99
CA GLY A 268 17.62 3.46 -7.56
C GLY A 268 17.72 2.34 -8.59
N THR A 269 18.49 1.31 -8.26
CA THR A 269 18.90 0.23 -9.16
C THR A 269 18.21 -1.11 -8.89
N LYS A 270 17.13 -1.11 -8.08
CA LYS A 270 16.44 -2.32 -7.63
C LYS A 270 14.94 -2.19 -7.86
N LEU A 271 14.30 -3.25 -8.31
CA LEU A 271 12.84 -3.32 -8.41
C LEU A 271 12.17 -3.53 -7.05
N PHE A 272 12.87 -4.19 -6.12
CA PHE A 272 12.37 -4.43 -4.76
C PHE A 272 13.49 -4.34 -3.72
N GLY A 273 13.15 -3.93 -2.50
CA GLY A 273 14.13 -3.70 -1.43
C GLY A 273 14.71 -4.97 -0.80
N ILE A 274 14.05 -6.13 -0.96
CA ILE A 274 14.51 -7.42 -0.43
C ILE A 274 15.22 -8.20 -1.55
N PRO A 275 16.46 -8.69 -1.32
CA PRO A 275 17.30 -9.25 -2.39
C PRO A 275 16.69 -10.43 -3.15
N SER A 276 16.05 -11.39 -2.48
CA SER A 276 15.41 -12.56 -3.11
C SER A 276 14.30 -12.15 -4.07
N TYR A 277 13.39 -11.30 -3.63
CA TYR A 277 12.30 -10.79 -4.46
C TYR A 277 12.83 -9.94 -5.62
N ASN A 278 13.84 -9.08 -5.34
CA ASN A 278 14.46 -8.26 -6.39
C ASN A 278 15.09 -9.12 -7.49
N LYS A 279 15.79 -10.19 -7.09
CA LYS A 279 16.42 -11.13 -8.03
C LYS A 279 15.38 -11.75 -8.96
N THR A 280 14.30 -12.31 -8.43
CA THR A 280 13.21 -12.90 -9.22
C THR A 280 12.59 -11.87 -10.18
N LEU A 281 12.38 -10.63 -9.73
CA LEU A 281 11.80 -9.58 -10.59
C LEU A 281 12.71 -9.21 -11.76
N ILE A 282 14.02 -9.03 -11.51
CA ILE A 282 14.98 -8.61 -12.53
C ILE A 282 15.35 -9.76 -13.49
N GLU A 283 15.54 -10.97 -12.95
CA GLU A 283 16.08 -12.08 -13.73
C GLU A 283 14.99 -12.93 -14.40
N GLU A 284 13.77 -12.94 -13.89
CA GLU A 284 12.71 -13.83 -14.36
C GLU A 284 11.47 -13.07 -14.83
N ILE A 285 10.88 -12.22 -13.97
CA ILE A 285 9.56 -11.63 -14.25
C ILE A 285 9.63 -10.56 -15.34
N THR A 286 10.44 -9.51 -15.17
CA THR A 286 10.54 -8.46 -16.19
C THR A 286 11.01 -9.01 -17.55
N PRO A 287 12.03 -9.89 -17.64
CA PRO A 287 12.45 -10.47 -18.90
C PRO A 287 11.39 -11.34 -19.58
N MET A 288 10.52 -12.01 -18.84
CA MET A 288 9.42 -12.81 -19.37
C MET A 288 8.51 -12.01 -20.31
N TYR A 289 8.32 -10.73 -20.04
CA TYR A 289 7.47 -9.85 -20.85
C TYR A 289 8.13 -9.45 -22.18
N GLY A 290 9.43 -9.18 -22.20
CA GLY A 290 10.21 -8.90 -23.39
C GLY A 290 10.01 -7.51 -24.02
N ASN A 291 8.96 -6.78 -23.63
CA ASN A 291 8.62 -5.43 -24.09
C ASN A 291 8.64 -4.39 -22.96
N ILE A 292 9.07 -4.79 -21.75
CA ILE A 292 9.25 -3.92 -20.58
C ILE A 292 10.73 -3.54 -20.44
N THR A 293 11.00 -2.26 -20.26
CA THR A 293 12.33 -1.71 -19.96
C THR A 293 12.33 -1.01 -18.63
N ASP A 294 13.17 -1.45 -17.70
CA ASP A 294 13.40 -0.78 -16.41
C ASP A 294 14.30 0.45 -16.63
N LYS A 295 13.77 1.63 -16.35
CA LYS A 295 14.46 2.91 -16.39
C LYS A 295 14.82 3.33 -14.96
N PHE A 296 15.95 2.84 -14.49
CA PHE A 296 16.46 3.17 -13.17
C PHE A 296 16.94 4.62 -13.11
N ASP A 297 16.82 5.22 -11.93
CA ASP A 297 17.18 6.62 -11.64
C ASP A 297 16.52 7.65 -12.55
N HIS A 298 15.33 7.33 -13.07
CA HIS A 298 14.47 8.24 -13.82
C HIS A 298 13.26 8.63 -12.97
N ILE A 299 13.26 9.86 -12.44
CA ILE A 299 12.20 10.37 -11.58
C ILE A 299 11.36 11.39 -12.33
N LEU A 300 10.05 11.12 -12.43
CA LEU A 300 9.11 12.04 -13.08
C LEU A 300 9.06 13.38 -12.35
N ARG A 301 9.38 14.47 -13.06
CA ARG A 301 9.35 15.84 -12.52
C ARG A 301 8.31 16.72 -13.19
N LYS A 302 7.97 16.44 -14.46
CA LYS A 302 7.04 17.29 -15.22
C LYS A 302 6.22 16.46 -16.20
N ILE A 303 4.98 16.88 -16.44
CA ILE A 303 4.11 16.37 -17.51
C ILE A 303 3.58 17.56 -18.32
N ASP A 304 3.78 17.52 -19.62
CA ASP A 304 2.98 18.28 -20.59
C ASP A 304 1.90 17.34 -21.14
N ALA A 305 0.70 17.44 -20.57
CA ALA A 305 -0.40 16.55 -20.92
C ALA A 305 -0.91 16.78 -22.36
N ALA A 306 -0.87 18.01 -22.86
CA ALA A 306 -1.32 18.35 -24.22
C ALA A 306 -0.35 17.83 -25.30
N ALA A 307 0.95 17.96 -25.04
CA ALA A 307 2.00 17.45 -25.93
C ALA A 307 2.27 15.95 -25.73
N LYS A 308 1.74 15.34 -24.66
CA LYS A 308 2.02 13.98 -24.21
C LYS A 308 3.53 13.74 -24.01
N VAL A 309 4.18 14.64 -23.30
CA VAL A 309 5.60 14.58 -22.96
C VAL A 309 5.76 14.53 -21.43
N ALA A 310 6.53 13.56 -20.97
CA ALA A 310 6.94 13.43 -19.56
C ALA A 310 8.44 13.73 -19.46
N THR A 311 8.81 14.60 -18.50
CA THR A 311 10.21 14.98 -18.26
C THR A 311 10.68 14.33 -16.95
N PHE A 312 11.79 13.60 -17.07
CA PHE A 312 12.40 12.86 -15.98
C PHE A 312 13.74 13.47 -15.58
N GLU A 313 13.98 13.56 -14.29
CA GLU A 313 15.31 13.74 -13.75
C GLU A 313 16.03 12.40 -13.76
N ASN A 314 17.09 12.31 -14.54
CA ASN A 314 17.95 11.14 -14.61
C ASN A 314 19.27 11.41 -13.92
N THR A 315 19.65 10.56 -12.96
CA THR A 315 20.91 10.65 -12.23
C THR A 315 21.76 9.42 -12.55
N TYR A 316 22.98 9.64 -13.03
CA TYR A 316 23.92 8.56 -13.34
C TYR A 316 25.34 8.94 -12.92
N THR A 317 26.22 7.95 -12.81
CA THR A 317 27.62 8.13 -12.49
C THR A 317 28.52 7.71 -13.64
N THR A 318 29.59 8.47 -13.84
CA THR A 318 30.69 8.11 -14.76
C THR A 318 32.00 7.99 -13.98
N LYS A 319 32.93 7.21 -14.52
CA LYS A 319 34.32 7.18 -14.01
C LYS A 319 35.01 8.51 -14.36
N GLY A 320 35.57 9.13 -13.35
CA GLY A 320 36.45 10.31 -13.46
C GLY A 320 37.92 9.91 -13.60
N GLU A 321 38.78 10.66 -12.93
CA GLU A 321 40.22 10.35 -12.88
C GLU A 321 40.50 9.08 -12.09
N TYR A 322 41.52 8.33 -12.50
CA TYR A 322 41.98 7.17 -11.76
C TYR A 322 43.00 7.60 -10.70
N ASP A 323 42.75 7.26 -9.46
CA ASP A 323 43.68 7.49 -8.34
C ASP A 323 44.58 6.27 -8.21
N GLU A 324 45.88 6.44 -8.51
CA GLU A 324 46.85 5.35 -8.47
C GLU A 324 47.15 4.89 -7.02
N ASP A 325 47.00 5.76 -6.03
CA ASP A 325 47.27 5.41 -4.63
C ASP A 325 46.11 4.63 -4.00
N LEU A 326 44.87 4.87 -4.46
CA LEU A 326 43.68 4.15 -4.01
C LEU A 326 43.28 2.98 -4.92
N GLU A 327 43.91 2.83 -6.10
CA GLU A 327 43.57 1.85 -7.13
C GLU A 327 42.10 1.91 -7.57
N GLU A 328 41.47 3.09 -7.54
CA GLU A 328 40.06 3.28 -7.91
C GLU A 328 39.82 4.53 -8.76
N TYR A 329 38.65 4.60 -9.41
CA TYR A 329 38.25 5.77 -10.15
C TYR A 329 37.39 6.69 -9.28
N ASP A 330 37.61 7.99 -9.37
CA ASP A 330 36.64 8.97 -8.89
C ASP A 330 35.32 8.75 -9.61
N MET A 331 34.22 8.80 -8.84
CA MET A 331 32.87 8.67 -9.40
C MET A 331 32.20 10.03 -9.51
N ILE A 332 31.98 10.48 -10.74
CA ILE A 332 31.33 11.76 -11.04
C ILE A 332 29.84 11.53 -11.21
N THR A 333 29.03 12.20 -10.38
CA THR A 333 27.56 12.14 -10.49
C THR A 333 27.06 13.23 -11.44
N HIS A 334 26.25 12.82 -12.39
CA HIS A 334 25.58 13.68 -13.36
C HIS A 334 24.08 13.66 -13.10
N THR A 335 23.43 14.79 -13.36
CA THR A 335 21.96 14.89 -13.35
C THR A 335 21.52 15.64 -14.60
N GLU A 336 20.61 15.07 -15.34
CA GLU A 336 20.06 15.65 -16.57
C GLU A 336 18.55 15.51 -16.63
N MET A 337 17.89 16.37 -17.39
CA MET A 337 16.45 16.28 -17.65
C MET A 337 16.24 15.59 -19.00
N VAL A 338 15.51 14.46 -18.96
CA VAL A 338 15.24 13.61 -20.14
C VAL A 338 13.75 13.66 -20.46
N GLU A 339 13.42 14.08 -21.68
CA GLU A 339 12.05 14.06 -22.17
C GLU A 339 11.70 12.73 -22.83
N MET A 340 10.55 12.18 -22.48
CA MET A 340 9.99 10.97 -23.08
C MET A 340 8.57 11.23 -23.54
N LYS A 341 8.31 10.97 -24.84
CA LYS A 341 6.94 10.97 -25.35
C LYS A 341 6.21 9.72 -24.87
N TYR A 342 4.93 9.86 -24.57
CA TYR A 342 4.06 8.75 -24.19
C TYR A 342 2.75 8.80 -24.98
N ASP A 343 2.19 7.65 -25.24
CA ASP A 343 0.79 7.52 -25.63
C ASP A 343 -0.07 7.38 -24.37
N PHE A 344 0.44 6.62 -23.39
CA PHE A 344 -0.17 6.36 -22.09
C PHE A 344 0.85 6.43 -20.98
N ILE A 345 0.45 6.98 -19.81
CA ILE A 345 1.29 7.05 -18.63
C ILE A 345 0.49 6.73 -17.36
N HIS A 346 0.99 5.79 -16.53
CA HIS A 346 0.49 5.57 -15.18
C HIS A 346 1.37 6.31 -14.18
N VAL A 347 0.81 7.31 -13.53
CA VAL A 347 1.52 8.19 -12.59
C VAL A 347 1.30 7.72 -11.15
N VAL A 348 2.39 7.47 -10.44
CA VAL A 348 2.37 7.36 -8.98
C VAL A 348 2.84 8.71 -8.41
N PRO A 349 1.98 9.45 -7.72
CA PRO A 349 2.35 10.75 -7.18
C PRO A 349 3.34 10.59 -6.03
N PRO A 350 4.24 11.56 -5.79
CA PRO A 350 4.91 11.68 -4.52
C PRO A 350 3.91 11.66 -3.36
N MET A 351 4.26 11.04 -2.25
CA MET A 351 3.40 10.96 -1.08
C MET A 351 3.99 11.76 0.08
N LYS A 352 3.13 12.41 0.84
CA LYS A 352 3.50 13.27 1.96
C LYS A 352 2.65 12.95 3.20
N PRO A 353 3.14 13.28 4.40
CA PRO A 353 2.33 13.14 5.62
C PRO A 353 1.12 14.06 5.56
N ALA A 354 0.04 13.67 6.24
CA ALA A 354 -1.15 14.52 6.39
C ALA A 354 -0.77 15.90 6.93
N ALA A 355 -1.27 16.94 6.28
CA ALA A 355 -0.83 18.33 6.51
C ALA A 355 -0.94 18.78 7.96
N ALA A 356 -2.04 18.42 8.65
CA ALA A 356 -2.25 18.78 10.05
C ALA A 356 -1.19 18.16 11.00
N VAL A 357 -0.74 16.92 10.70
CA VAL A 357 0.34 16.26 11.47
C VAL A 357 1.67 16.91 11.18
N ALA A 358 1.97 17.15 9.91
CA ALA A 358 3.23 17.77 9.48
C ALA A 358 3.43 19.19 10.05
N ALA A 359 2.35 19.96 10.22
CA ALA A 359 2.36 21.30 10.79
C ALA A 359 2.43 21.30 12.33
N SER A 360 2.23 20.15 12.97
CA SER A 360 2.16 20.05 14.44
C SER A 360 3.50 19.61 15.07
N LYS A 361 3.55 19.66 16.39
CA LYS A 361 4.65 19.07 17.17
C LYS A 361 4.66 17.54 17.17
N LEU A 362 3.63 16.87 16.61
CA LEU A 362 3.56 15.41 16.54
C LEU A 362 4.42 14.84 15.39
N GLY A 363 4.70 15.62 14.35
CA GLY A 363 5.58 15.19 13.27
C GLY A 363 7.06 15.20 13.66
N TRP A 364 7.85 14.34 13.02
CA TRP A 364 9.30 14.45 13.02
C TRP A 364 9.72 15.86 12.55
N GLN A 365 10.59 16.52 13.32
CA GLN A 365 10.99 17.91 13.01
C GLN A 365 12.12 17.98 11.99
N LYS A 366 12.89 16.91 11.79
CA LYS A 366 14.06 16.85 10.89
C LYS A 366 14.32 15.43 10.38
N GLY A 367 15.25 15.33 9.42
CA GLY A 367 15.63 14.07 8.79
C GLY A 367 14.63 13.63 7.73
N SER A 368 14.81 12.41 7.21
CA SER A 368 13.95 11.80 6.17
C SER A 368 12.52 11.55 6.61
N GLY A 369 12.28 11.50 7.92
CA GLY A 369 10.94 11.36 8.50
C GLY A 369 10.20 12.68 8.70
N LYS A 370 10.76 13.86 8.34
CA LYS A 370 10.15 15.16 8.60
C LYS A 370 8.68 15.21 8.18
N GLY A 371 7.84 15.65 9.13
CA GLY A 371 6.39 15.76 8.97
C GLY A 371 5.59 14.49 9.24
N TRP A 372 6.18 13.30 9.11
CA TRP A 372 5.53 12.04 9.49
C TRP A 372 5.45 11.91 11.01
N LEU A 373 4.40 11.24 11.53
CA LEU A 373 4.18 11.08 12.96
C LEU A 373 5.37 10.44 13.67
N GLU A 374 5.89 11.13 14.72
CA GLU A 374 7.10 10.73 15.45
C GLU A 374 6.82 9.63 16.47
N CYS A 375 6.73 8.40 16.03
CA CYS A 375 6.51 7.25 16.91
C CYS A 375 7.76 6.39 17.11
N ASN A 376 7.80 5.70 18.23
CA ASN A 376 8.67 4.55 18.41
C ASN A 376 8.25 3.44 17.44
N LYS A 377 9.19 2.92 16.64
CA LYS A 377 8.91 1.95 15.58
C LYS A 377 8.37 0.61 16.09
N GLU A 378 8.60 0.30 17.36
CA GLU A 378 8.21 -0.96 17.99
C GLU A 378 6.89 -0.80 18.77
N THR A 379 6.77 0.20 19.63
CA THR A 379 5.60 0.35 20.50
C THR A 379 4.46 1.15 19.88
N LEU A 380 4.72 1.84 18.77
CA LEU A 380 3.79 2.76 18.09
C LEU A 380 3.37 3.97 18.94
N GLN A 381 3.95 4.13 20.16
CA GLN A 381 3.77 5.27 21.02
C GLN A 381 4.58 6.46 20.51
N HIS A 382 4.05 7.67 20.59
CA HIS A 382 4.77 8.90 20.26
C HIS A 382 5.97 9.09 21.20
N ARG A 383 7.12 9.47 20.65
CA ARG A 383 8.38 9.51 21.42
C ARG A 383 8.39 10.57 22.53
N ARG A 384 7.70 11.69 22.33
CA ARG A 384 7.66 12.83 23.28
C ARG A 384 6.36 12.91 24.08
N TYR A 385 5.24 12.49 23.50
CA TYR A 385 3.91 12.54 24.14
C TYR A 385 3.44 11.13 24.45
N LYS A 386 3.54 10.76 25.73
CA LYS A 386 3.29 9.38 26.19
C LYS A 386 1.84 8.91 26.04
N ASN A 387 0.91 9.84 25.94
CA ASN A 387 -0.51 9.60 25.74
C ASN A 387 -0.94 9.63 24.26
N VAL A 388 0.02 9.73 23.31
CA VAL A 388 -0.25 9.75 21.87
C VAL A 388 0.31 8.50 21.22
N PHE A 389 -0.49 7.88 20.37
CA PHE A 389 -0.15 6.69 19.59
C PHE A 389 -0.44 6.91 18.11
N GLY A 390 0.17 6.12 17.24
CA GLY A 390 -0.07 6.18 15.81
C GLY A 390 -0.35 4.83 15.18
N ILE A 391 -1.09 4.83 14.06
CA ILE A 391 -1.39 3.62 13.29
C ILE A 391 -1.50 3.90 11.79
N GLY A 392 -1.03 2.96 10.98
CA GLY A 392 -1.13 3.01 9.51
C GLY A 392 -0.12 3.93 8.85
N ASP A 393 -0.48 4.46 7.68
CA ASP A 393 0.47 5.10 6.78
C ASP A 393 1.04 6.42 7.27
N ILE A 394 0.44 7.06 8.28
CA ILE A 394 0.96 8.30 8.90
C ILE A 394 2.26 8.09 9.69
N LEU A 395 2.54 6.86 10.10
CA LEU A 395 3.71 6.55 10.92
C LEU A 395 5.03 6.91 10.22
N GLY A 396 5.87 7.66 10.88
CA GLY A 396 7.25 7.97 10.46
C GLY A 396 8.23 6.87 10.90
N ILE A 397 7.98 5.63 10.49
CA ILE A 397 8.79 4.44 10.82
C ILE A 397 9.36 3.80 9.54
N PRO A 398 10.43 2.98 9.61
CA PRO A 398 11.15 2.48 8.45
C PRO A 398 10.33 1.60 7.50
N LYS A 399 9.38 0.84 8.02
CA LYS A 399 8.49 -0.08 7.28
C LYS A 399 7.10 -0.02 7.89
N GLY A 400 6.06 -0.41 7.12
CA GLY A 400 4.71 -0.51 7.71
C GLY A 400 3.61 0.29 6.98
N LYS A 401 3.84 0.75 5.74
CA LYS A 401 2.83 1.47 4.95
C LYS A 401 2.06 0.53 4.02
N THR A 402 1.49 -0.55 4.59
CA THR A 402 0.63 -1.50 3.87
C THR A 402 -0.59 -1.89 4.71
N GLY A 403 -1.63 -2.40 4.08
CA GLY A 403 -2.81 -2.92 4.80
C GLY A 403 -2.46 -4.07 5.77
N GLY A 404 -1.51 -4.93 5.38
CA GLY A 404 -1.01 -6.00 6.25
C GLY A 404 -0.30 -5.46 7.48
N SER A 405 0.54 -4.42 7.33
CA SER A 405 1.19 -3.76 8.46
C SER A 405 0.17 -3.07 9.36
N ALA A 406 -0.81 -2.34 8.80
CA ALA A 406 -1.87 -1.71 9.59
C ALA A 406 -2.62 -2.73 10.44
N ARG A 407 -2.88 -3.93 9.90
CA ARG A 407 -3.47 -5.06 10.64
C ARG A 407 -2.62 -5.44 11.85
N HIS A 408 -1.31 -5.55 11.69
CA HIS A 408 -0.38 -5.86 12.79
C HIS A 408 -0.23 -4.72 13.79
N HIS A 409 -0.37 -3.47 13.35
CA HIS A 409 -0.35 -2.31 14.27
C HIS A 409 -1.50 -2.34 15.27
N GLY A 410 -2.70 -2.81 14.88
CA GLY A 410 -3.91 -2.74 15.69
C GLY A 410 -3.78 -3.40 17.07
N PRO A 411 -3.44 -4.70 17.15
CA PRO A 411 -3.23 -5.38 18.44
C PRO A 411 -2.15 -4.71 19.30
N ILE A 412 -1.03 -4.34 18.70
CA ILE A 412 0.13 -3.76 19.39
C ILE A 412 -0.21 -2.38 19.95
N LEU A 413 -0.85 -1.53 19.15
CA LEU A 413 -1.33 -0.22 19.62
C LEU A 413 -2.31 -0.38 20.76
N THR A 414 -3.29 -1.29 20.64
CA THR A 414 -4.31 -1.51 21.65
C THR A 414 -3.67 -1.96 22.96
N GLU A 415 -2.82 -2.98 22.94
CA GLU A 415 -2.15 -3.49 24.12
C GLU A 415 -1.30 -2.42 24.80
N ASN A 416 -0.52 -1.66 24.03
CA ASN A 416 0.36 -0.62 24.55
C ASN A 416 -0.42 0.58 25.12
N LEU A 417 -1.51 1.02 24.45
CA LEU A 417 -2.34 2.11 24.95
C LEU A 417 -3.03 1.70 26.25
N ILE A 418 -3.60 0.50 26.32
CA ILE A 418 -4.21 -0.05 27.54
C ILE A 418 -3.18 -0.20 28.66
N ALA A 419 -1.95 -0.62 28.37
CA ALA A 419 -0.89 -0.67 29.36
C ALA A 419 -0.61 0.72 29.95
N VAL A 420 -0.50 1.74 29.11
CA VAL A 420 -0.28 3.13 29.55
C VAL A 420 -1.47 3.67 30.35
N MET A 421 -2.72 3.37 29.94
CA MET A 421 -3.92 3.71 30.72
C MET A 421 -3.88 3.13 32.15
N ASN A 422 -3.35 1.92 32.27
CA ASN A 422 -3.21 1.21 33.56
C ASN A 422 -1.90 1.59 34.31
N GLY A 423 -1.22 2.67 33.92
CA GLY A 423 0.03 3.15 34.54
C GLY A 423 1.24 2.23 34.31
N LYS A 424 1.21 1.38 33.25
CA LYS A 424 2.30 0.46 32.90
C LYS A 424 3.04 0.94 31.66
N GLU A 425 4.29 0.50 31.50
CA GLU A 425 5.07 0.76 30.28
C GLU A 425 4.55 -0.09 29.11
N PRO A 426 4.55 0.44 27.87
CA PRO A 426 4.21 -0.30 26.66
C PRO A 426 5.28 -1.35 26.35
N LYS A 427 4.88 -2.61 26.14
CA LYS A 427 5.78 -3.76 25.92
C LYS A 427 5.48 -4.55 24.67
N ALA A 428 4.31 -4.38 24.05
CA ALA A 428 3.99 -5.03 22.79
C ALA A 428 4.85 -4.44 21.67
N ILE A 429 5.40 -5.29 20.80
CA ILE A 429 6.41 -4.91 19.82
C ILE A 429 5.92 -5.19 18.41
N PHE A 430 5.91 -4.15 17.58
CA PHE A 430 5.82 -4.26 16.14
C PHE A 430 7.22 -4.53 15.57
N ASP A 431 7.37 -5.62 14.89
CA ASP A 431 8.65 -6.08 14.30
C ASP A 431 8.95 -5.48 12.92
N GLY A 432 8.03 -4.68 12.38
CA GLY A 432 8.14 -4.11 11.03
C GLY A 432 7.47 -4.95 9.96
N TYR A 433 6.67 -5.96 10.33
CA TYR A 433 6.01 -6.84 9.37
C TYR A 433 5.25 -6.06 8.29
N THR A 434 5.59 -6.38 7.08
CA THR A 434 5.03 -5.77 5.88
C THR A 434 4.79 -6.88 4.86
N VAL A 435 3.63 -6.88 4.24
CA VAL A 435 3.30 -7.79 3.16
C VAL A 435 2.90 -7.02 1.91
N CYS A 436 3.46 -7.41 0.78
CA CYS A 436 3.13 -6.92 -0.54
C CYS A 436 2.78 -8.09 -1.46
N PRO A 437 1.49 -8.38 -1.67
CA PRO A 437 1.07 -9.35 -2.68
C PRO A 437 1.36 -8.79 -4.07
N LEU A 438 2.55 -9.05 -4.60
CA LEU A 438 2.99 -8.52 -5.89
C LEU A 438 2.40 -9.36 -7.02
N LYS A 439 1.45 -8.79 -7.73
CA LYS A 439 0.81 -9.41 -8.89
C LYS A 439 1.78 -9.35 -10.07
N THR A 440 2.30 -10.51 -10.46
CA THR A 440 3.29 -10.65 -11.54
C THR A 440 2.66 -10.91 -12.89
N GLN A 441 1.46 -11.49 -12.89
CA GLN A 441 0.58 -11.68 -14.04
C GLN A 441 -0.83 -12.00 -13.54
N TYR A 442 -1.81 -12.10 -14.43
CA TYR A 442 -3.12 -12.65 -14.06
C TYR A 442 -2.97 -14.09 -13.60
N GLY A 443 -3.54 -14.40 -12.45
CA GLY A 443 -3.46 -15.73 -11.86
C GLY A 443 -2.26 -15.98 -10.95
N GLU A 444 -1.26 -15.06 -10.88
CA GLU A 444 -0.07 -15.29 -10.08
C GLU A 444 0.34 -14.09 -9.21
N ILE A 445 0.72 -14.39 -7.99
CA ILE A 445 1.25 -13.42 -7.02
C ILE A 445 2.53 -13.96 -6.39
N MET A 446 3.56 -13.12 -6.36
CA MET A 446 4.69 -13.27 -5.45
C MET A 446 4.30 -12.60 -4.11
N LEU A 447 4.18 -13.41 -3.04
CA LEU A 447 3.80 -12.91 -1.72
C LEU A 447 5.06 -12.41 -0.99
N ALA A 448 5.43 -11.16 -1.22
CA ALA A 448 6.60 -10.56 -0.60
C ALA A 448 6.29 -10.15 0.84
N GLU A 449 6.81 -10.90 1.80
CA GLU A 449 6.69 -10.67 3.24
C GLU A 449 8.05 -10.36 3.84
N PHE A 450 8.13 -9.33 4.66
CA PHE A 450 9.38 -8.90 5.28
C PHE A 450 9.12 -8.07 6.55
N ASP A 451 10.12 -8.02 7.42
CA ASP A 451 10.14 -7.26 8.66
C ASP A 451 11.36 -6.32 8.74
N TYR A 452 11.69 -5.78 9.92
CA TYR A 452 12.87 -4.94 10.10
C TYR A 452 14.18 -5.68 9.85
N LYS A 453 14.20 -7.01 10.00
CA LYS A 453 15.40 -7.86 9.84
C LYS A 453 15.61 -8.29 8.40
N GLY A 454 14.55 -8.34 7.60
CA GLY A 454 14.62 -8.78 6.20
C GLY A 454 13.40 -9.58 5.77
N GLU A 455 13.61 -10.65 5.04
CA GLU A 455 12.56 -11.57 4.60
C GLU A 455 11.93 -12.30 5.80
N ALA A 456 10.60 -12.33 5.87
CA ALA A 456 9.84 -12.89 6.98
C ALA A 456 8.59 -13.63 6.49
N PRO A 457 8.73 -14.74 5.74
CA PRO A 457 7.59 -15.42 5.14
C PRO A 457 6.72 -16.13 6.19
N SER A 458 5.42 -15.92 6.10
CA SER A 458 4.42 -16.65 6.90
C SER A 458 4.39 -18.15 6.58
N PHE A 459 4.88 -18.54 5.41
CA PHE A 459 4.94 -19.93 4.92
C PHE A 459 6.37 -20.33 4.57
N PRO A 460 7.24 -20.54 5.58
CA PRO A 460 8.67 -20.76 5.35
C PRO A 460 9.03 -22.10 4.65
N VAL A 461 8.05 -22.96 4.44
CA VAL A 461 8.21 -24.21 3.69
C VAL A 461 8.13 -24.01 2.17
N LEU A 462 7.63 -22.86 1.73
CA LEU A 462 7.56 -22.46 0.33
C LEU A 462 8.63 -21.40 0.05
N ASP A 463 9.19 -21.42 -1.14
CA ASP A 463 10.04 -20.32 -1.61
C ASP A 463 9.18 -19.06 -1.78
N PRO A 464 9.38 -18.01 -0.97
CA PRO A 464 8.53 -16.82 -0.99
C PRO A 464 8.80 -15.93 -2.22
N SER A 465 9.95 -16.14 -2.90
CA SER A 465 10.31 -15.37 -4.09
C SER A 465 9.61 -15.88 -5.36
N ARG A 466 8.93 -17.02 -5.29
CA ARG A 466 8.23 -17.61 -6.44
C ARG A 466 6.79 -17.14 -6.52
N PRO A 467 6.33 -16.59 -7.67
CA PRO A 467 4.93 -16.35 -7.93
C PRO A 467 4.12 -17.65 -7.88
N ARG A 468 2.89 -17.57 -7.34
CA ARG A 468 2.02 -18.74 -7.19
C ARG A 468 0.56 -18.36 -7.37
N TRP A 469 -0.19 -19.24 -8.05
CA TRP A 469 -1.63 -19.13 -8.20
C TRP A 469 -2.39 -19.11 -6.85
N MET A 470 -1.96 -19.87 -5.87
CA MET A 470 -2.62 -19.92 -4.56
C MET A 470 -2.67 -18.55 -3.87
N TRP A 471 -1.63 -17.74 -4.02
CA TRP A 471 -1.58 -16.37 -3.47
C TRP A 471 -2.51 -15.43 -4.20
N TRP A 472 -2.69 -15.65 -5.51
CA TRP A 472 -3.69 -14.94 -6.30
C TRP A 472 -5.10 -15.26 -5.81
N ALA A 473 -5.44 -16.53 -5.65
CA ALA A 473 -6.74 -16.96 -5.15
C ALA A 473 -6.99 -16.44 -3.73
N PHE A 474 -5.97 -16.47 -2.88
CA PHE A 474 -6.04 -15.93 -1.52
C PHE A 474 -6.32 -14.42 -1.52
N ASP A 475 -5.56 -13.64 -2.29
CA ASP A 475 -5.72 -12.19 -2.36
C ASP A 475 -7.08 -11.79 -2.98
N LEU A 476 -7.45 -12.43 -4.10
CA LEU A 476 -8.68 -12.10 -4.82
C LEU A 476 -9.95 -12.48 -4.04
N TYR A 477 -9.98 -13.62 -3.35
CA TYR A 477 -11.20 -14.14 -2.73
C TYR A 477 -11.23 -14.03 -1.22
N MET A 478 -10.10 -14.16 -0.54
CA MET A 478 -10.05 -14.27 0.92
C MET A 478 -9.71 -12.96 1.61
N LEU A 479 -8.69 -12.24 1.14
CA LEU A 479 -8.22 -11.02 1.82
C LEU A 479 -9.31 -9.95 1.94
N LYS A 480 -10.13 -9.75 0.90
CA LYS A 480 -11.28 -8.83 0.94
C LYS A 480 -12.28 -9.24 2.03
N ALA A 481 -12.62 -10.53 2.09
CA ALA A 481 -13.54 -11.05 3.10
C ALA A 481 -12.97 -10.94 4.52
N MET A 482 -11.68 -11.25 4.70
CA MET A 482 -10.99 -11.10 5.99
C MET A 482 -10.91 -9.63 6.41
N TYR A 483 -10.66 -8.72 5.48
CA TYR A 483 -10.65 -7.29 5.74
C TYR A 483 -11.98 -6.82 6.32
N TRP A 484 -13.11 -7.09 5.65
CA TRP A 484 -14.42 -6.62 6.08
C TRP A 484 -14.95 -7.30 7.33
N ASN A 485 -14.75 -8.62 7.46
CA ASN A 485 -15.41 -9.41 8.50
C ASN A 485 -14.53 -9.65 9.74
N LEU A 486 -13.21 -9.48 9.62
CA LEU A 486 -12.30 -9.69 10.74
C LEU A 486 -11.57 -8.39 11.11
N MET A 487 -10.81 -7.79 10.19
CA MET A 487 -9.99 -6.62 10.49
C MET A 487 -10.83 -5.41 10.93
N MET A 488 -11.88 -5.07 10.14
CA MET A 488 -12.77 -3.94 10.46
C MET A 488 -13.65 -4.20 11.68
N ARG A 489 -13.75 -5.46 12.13
CA ARG A 489 -14.45 -5.86 13.37
C ARG A 489 -13.50 -6.03 14.55
N GLY A 490 -12.21 -5.70 14.41
CA GLY A 490 -11.21 -5.82 15.48
C GLY A 490 -10.83 -7.26 15.87
N LEU A 491 -11.18 -8.25 15.04
CA LEU A 491 -11.00 -9.68 15.33
C LEU A 491 -9.66 -10.24 14.84
N MET A 492 -8.82 -9.43 14.18
CA MET A 492 -7.49 -9.83 13.75
C MET A 492 -6.50 -8.66 13.81
#